data_3ee5b881f3f8c69e9e96d82dc8b04ef9
#
_entry.id   3ee5b881f3f8c69e9e96d82dc8b04ef9
#
_cell.length_a   1.000
_cell.length_b   1.000
_cell.length_c   1.000
_cell.angle_alpha   90.00
_cell.angle_beta   90.00
_cell.angle_gamma   90.00
#
_symmetry.space_group_name_H-M   'P 1'
#
loop_
_entity.id
_entity.type
_entity.pdbx_description
1 polymer ?
#
loop_
_entity_poly.entity_id
_entity_poly.type
_entity_poly.pdbx_seq_one_letter_code
_entity_poly.pdbx_strand_id
1 'polypeptide(L)'
;MVKKGNTNKKISFKKQNKKEKLVFASNNKKELIYKAGGTIKTYFQKQEKKIVSDQKKQFTWFVLGFLIFYLILSGIAYPFADTLKEGTGRSAEFFLGMQGIQTQSIGNIELENYENAYSFEIIPTGQTVFISWLCSGALEIIILISAILASFGISWRKKILGAIVAIIAGYVFNVFRIWITLNIIMVQNTEVFEIAHDLLFRIVLFVYIIVVYVLWFMWAKK
;
A
#
# COMPACT_ATOMS: atom_id res chain seq x y z
N MET A 1 18.35 -45.55 89.17
CA MET A 1 17.57 -44.42 88.65
C MET A 1 18.29 -43.84 87.39
N VAL A 2 17.76 -44.11 86.29
CA VAL A 2 18.41 -43.76 84.96
C VAL A 2 17.84 -42.41 84.49
N LYS A 3 18.73 -41.41 84.21
CA LYS A 3 18.41 -40.12 83.62
C LYS A 3 18.01 -40.25 82.12
N LYS A 4 16.76 -40.43 81.81
CA LYS A 4 16.15 -40.31 80.47
C LYS A 4 15.46 -38.95 80.32
N GLY A 5 16.17 -37.88 80.11
CA GLY A 5 15.47 -36.58 80.01
C GLY A 5 16.04 -35.58 79.02
N ASN A 6 17.20 -35.80 78.33
CA ASN A 6 17.90 -34.73 77.65
C ASN A 6 18.03 -34.90 76.12
N THR A 7 17.62 -36.01 75.55
CA THR A 7 17.75 -36.30 74.12
C THR A 7 16.61 -35.71 73.22
N ASN A 8 15.40 -35.66 73.81
CA ASN A 8 14.23 -35.16 73.01
C ASN A 8 14.21 -33.64 72.77
N LYS A 9 14.78 -32.84 73.67
CA LYS A 9 14.87 -31.39 73.54
C LYS A 9 15.84 -30.98 72.41
N LYS A 10 16.98 -31.67 72.22
CA LYS A 10 17.98 -31.40 71.16
C LYS A 10 17.44 -31.73 69.77
N ILE A 11 16.58 -32.74 69.61
CA ILE A 11 16.01 -33.17 68.34
C ILE A 11 14.91 -32.16 67.88
N SER A 12 14.12 -31.63 68.81
CA SER A 12 13.11 -30.62 68.52
C SER A 12 13.71 -29.32 68.06
N PHE A 13 14.76 -28.81 68.67
CA PHE A 13 15.48 -27.60 68.30
C PHE A 13 16.14 -27.69 66.89
N LYS A 14 16.68 -28.85 66.55
CA LYS A 14 17.32 -29.10 65.23
C LYS A 14 16.27 -29.14 64.10
N LYS A 15 15.07 -29.67 64.35
CA LYS A 15 13.95 -29.69 63.39
C LYS A 15 13.36 -28.30 63.16
N GLN A 16 13.30 -27.47 64.18
CA GLN A 16 12.75 -26.11 64.08
C GLN A 16 13.70 -25.20 63.28
N ASN A 17 15.01 -25.25 63.56
CA ASN A 17 16.03 -24.48 62.80
C ASN A 17 16.13 -24.90 61.34
N LYS A 18 15.87 -26.17 61.00
CA LYS A 18 15.84 -26.64 59.62
C LYS A 18 14.61 -26.16 58.86
N LYS A 19 13.44 -26.05 59.50
CA LYS A 19 12.19 -25.48 58.93
C LYS A 19 12.36 -23.98 58.66
N GLU A 20 12.91 -23.21 59.57
CA GLU A 20 13.12 -21.77 59.38
C GLU A 20 14.11 -21.47 58.25
N LYS A 21 15.22 -22.23 58.14
CA LYS A 21 16.14 -22.10 57.02
C LYS A 21 15.49 -22.43 55.67
N LEU A 22 14.59 -23.43 55.61
CA LEU A 22 13.87 -23.78 54.38
C LEU A 22 12.84 -22.72 53.97
N VAL A 23 12.13 -22.12 54.93
CA VAL A 23 11.19 -21.03 54.68
C VAL A 23 11.91 -19.79 54.23
N PHE A 24 13.04 -19.42 54.81
CA PHE A 24 13.86 -18.28 54.40
C PHE A 24 14.43 -18.45 52.98
N ALA A 25 14.91 -19.66 52.66
CA ALA A 25 15.41 -19.96 51.30
C ALA A 25 14.29 -19.94 50.25
N SER A 26 13.06 -20.39 50.60
CA SER A 26 11.90 -20.34 49.72
C SER A 26 11.43 -18.92 49.46
N ASN A 27 11.42 -18.04 50.46
CA ASN A 27 11.05 -16.65 50.31
C ASN A 27 12.06 -15.85 49.46
N ASN A 28 13.37 -16.06 49.69
CA ASN A 28 14.42 -15.46 48.85
C ASN A 28 14.30 -15.89 47.37
N LYS A 29 13.98 -17.18 47.15
CA LYS A 29 13.80 -17.69 45.79
C LYS A 29 12.60 -17.07 45.07
N LYS A 30 11.48 -16.88 45.81
CA LYS A 30 10.28 -16.19 45.27
C LYS A 30 10.57 -14.71 44.95
N GLU A 31 11.30 -14.03 45.84
CA GLU A 31 11.67 -12.62 45.64
C GLU A 31 12.62 -12.42 44.41
N LEU A 32 13.58 -13.34 44.26
CA LEU A 32 14.47 -13.36 43.09
C LEU A 32 13.72 -13.60 41.77
N ILE A 33 12.76 -14.54 41.78
CA ILE A 33 11.93 -14.82 40.59
C ILE A 33 11.06 -13.59 40.24
N TYR A 34 10.48 -12.93 41.27
CA TYR A 34 9.66 -11.74 41.08
C TYR A 34 10.50 -10.55 40.51
N LYS A 35 11.66 -10.31 41.06
CA LYS A 35 12.61 -9.28 40.53
C LYS A 35 13.07 -9.60 39.11
N ALA A 36 13.40 -10.84 38.80
CA ALA A 36 13.79 -11.28 37.45
C ALA A 36 12.62 -11.09 36.46
N GLY A 37 11.41 -11.48 36.83
CA GLY A 37 10.21 -11.28 36.02
C GLY A 37 9.91 -9.82 35.73
N GLY A 38 10.06 -8.92 36.72
CA GLY A 38 9.94 -7.47 36.56
C GLY A 38 10.96 -6.89 35.58
N THR A 39 12.22 -7.32 35.69
CA THR A 39 13.31 -6.87 34.80
C THR A 39 13.09 -7.34 33.36
N ILE A 40 12.65 -8.58 33.15
CA ILE A 40 12.34 -9.13 31.84
C ILE A 40 11.18 -8.35 31.20
N LYS A 41 10.10 -8.11 31.95
CA LYS A 41 8.92 -7.37 31.46
C LYS A 41 9.28 -5.95 31.03
N THR A 42 10.08 -5.23 31.83
CA THR A 42 10.54 -3.87 31.48
C THR A 42 11.46 -3.86 30.27
N TYR A 43 12.31 -4.87 30.08
CA TYR A 43 13.15 -5.01 28.91
C TYR A 43 12.32 -5.20 27.62
N PHE A 44 11.33 -6.10 27.63
CA PHE A 44 10.44 -6.31 26.50
C PHE A 44 9.62 -5.07 26.17
N GLN A 45 9.05 -4.37 27.16
CA GLN A 45 8.32 -3.12 26.93
C GLN A 45 9.23 -2.02 26.34
N LYS A 46 10.49 -1.93 26.74
CA LYS A 46 11.45 -0.97 26.17
C LYS A 46 11.77 -1.30 24.71
N GLN A 47 11.92 -2.59 24.37
CA GLN A 47 12.14 -3.05 23.00
C GLN A 47 10.93 -2.78 22.11
N GLU A 48 9.71 -3.11 22.58
CA GLU A 48 8.48 -2.79 21.83
C GLU A 48 8.35 -1.29 21.54
N LYS A 49 8.56 -0.42 22.53
CA LYS A 49 8.51 1.04 22.33
C LYS A 49 9.53 1.51 21.32
N LYS A 50 10.74 0.95 21.31
CA LYS A 50 11.78 1.28 20.33
C LYS A 50 11.38 0.85 18.93
N ILE A 51 10.89 -0.38 18.74
CA ILE A 51 10.45 -0.92 17.45
C ILE A 51 9.31 -0.07 16.88
N VAL A 52 8.29 0.24 17.69
CA VAL A 52 7.16 1.10 17.28
C VAL A 52 7.61 2.51 16.91
N SER A 53 8.57 3.09 17.64
CA SER A 53 9.14 4.41 17.33
C SER A 53 9.89 4.39 15.99
N ASP A 54 10.68 3.36 15.72
CA ASP A 54 11.44 3.24 14.49
C ASP A 54 10.51 3.00 13.27
N GLN A 55 9.44 2.22 13.44
CA GLN A 55 8.41 2.03 12.40
C GLN A 55 7.67 3.33 12.09
N LYS A 56 7.29 4.11 13.11
CA LYS A 56 6.64 5.43 12.91
C LYS A 56 7.55 6.37 12.12
N LYS A 57 8.84 6.45 12.46
CA LYS A 57 9.80 7.26 11.71
C LYS A 57 9.91 6.82 10.26
N GLN A 58 10.04 5.52 10.00
CA GLN A 58 10.11 4.97 8.63
C GLN A 58 8.84 5.31 7.83
N PHE A 59 7.67 5.17 8.44
CA PHE A 59 6.39 5.53 7.81
C PHE A 59 6.33 7.03 7.48
N THR A 60 6.72 7.90 8.42
CA THR A 60 6.74 9.36 8.18
C THR A 60 7.67 9.73 7.02
N TRP A 61 8.87 9.16 6.97
CA TRP A 61 9.79 9.38 5.86
C TRP A 61 9.27 8.83 4.53
N PHE A 62 8.58 7.68 4.56
CA PHE A 62 7.92 7.13 3.36
C PHE A 62 6.87 8.10 2.83
N VAL A 63 5.96 8.59 3.69
CA VAL A 63 4.91 9.52 3.29
C VAL A 63 5.50 10.81 2.75
N LEU A 64 6.50 11.37 3.42
CA LEU A 64 7.18 12.59 2.97
C LEU A 64 7.87 12.38 1.61
N GLY A 65 8.62 11.29 1.47
CA GLY A 65 9.26 10.92 0.20
C GLY A 65 8.25 10.70 -0.92
N PHE A 66 7.14 10.01 -0.63
CA PHE A 66 6.04 9.82 -1.58
C PHE A 66 5.47 11.15 -2.07
N LEU A 67 5.17 12.09 -1.17
CA LEU A 67 4.65 13.40 -1.53
C LEU A 67 5.64 14.20 -2.39
N ILE A 68 6.93 14.18 -2.04
CA ILE A 68 7.97 14.86 -2.81
C ILE A 68 8.05 14.27 -4.23
N PHE A 69 8.14 12.95 -4.37
CA PHE A 69 8.21 12.30 -5.68
C PHE A 69 6.92 12.53 -6.48
N TYR A 70 5.76 12.46 -5.83
CA TYR A 70 4.47 12.74 -6.48
C TYR A 70 4.43 14.16 -7.07
N LEU A 71 4.82 15.18 -6.31
CA LEU A 71 4.83 16.57 -6.78
C LEU A 71 5.84 16.76 -7.93
N ILE A 72 7.03 16.20 -7.82
CA ILE A 72 8.06 16.30 -8.87
C ILE A 72 7.58 15.61 -10.15
N LEU A 73 7.08 14.38 -10.06
CA LEU A 73 6.63 13.62 -11.22
C LEU A 73 5.38 14.23 -11.86
N SER A 74 4.46 14.75 -11.07
CA SER A 74 3.29 15.47 -11.57
C SER A 74 3.70 16.74 -12.33
N GLY A 75 4.66 17.52 -11.80
CA GLY A 75 5.20 18.69 -12.47
C GLY A 75 5.91 18.35 -13.78
N ILE A 76 6.63 17.22 -13.85
CA ILE A 76 7.28 16.73 -15.07
C ILE A 76 6.25 16.23 -16.08
N ALA A 77 5.19 15.56 -15.65
CA ALA A 77 4.18 14.98 -16.53
C ALA A 77 3.21 16.03 -17.11
N TYR A 78 2.98 17.13 -16.39
CA TYR A 78 2.01 18.17 -16.78
C TYR A 78 2.23 18.73 -18.20
N PRO A 79 3.45 19.09 -18.64
CA PRO A 79 3.71 19.56 -20.01
C PRO A 79 3.38 18.52 -21.09
N PHE A 80 3.32 17.24 -20.75
CA PHE A 80 3.02 16.15 -21.68
C PHE A 80 1.56 15.67 -21.57
N ALA A 81 0.72 16.40 -20.84
CA ALA A 81 -0.67 16.01 -20.59
C ALA A 81 -1.46 15.77 -21.89
N ASP A 82 -1.34 16.67 -22.86
CA ASP A 82 -2.06 16.55 -24.14
C ASP A 82 -1.58 15.33 -24.96
N THR A 83 -0.29 15.09 -24.99
CA THR A 83 0.29 13.90 -25.65
C THR A 83 -0.18 12.60 -24.98
N LEU A 84 -0.28 12.57 -23.66
CA LEU A 84 -0.75 11.39 -22.92
C LEU A 84 -2.26 11.13 -23.15
N LYS A 85 -3.07 12.19 -23.18
CA LYS A 85 -4.51 12.10 -23.50
C LYS A 85 -4.71 11.58 -24.93
N GLU A 86 -4.00 12.19 -25.90
CA GLU A 86 -4.05 11.78 -27.30
C GLU A 86 -3.59 10.33 -27.50
N GLY A 87 -2.46 9.93 -26.89
CA GLY A 87 -1.95 8.56 -26.97
C GLY A 87 -2.96 7.53 -26.42
N THR A 88 -3.61 7.87 -25.31
CA THR A 88 -4.65 7.03 -24.72
C THR A 88 -5.91 6.96 -25.59
N GLY A 89 -6.35 8.09 -26.13
CA GLY A 89 -7.50 8.16 -27.03
C GLY A 89 -7.27 7.37 -28.31
N ARG A 90 -6.15 7.56 -28.98
CA ARG A 90 -5.78 6.80 -30.19
C ARG A 90 -5.68 5.29 -29.93
N SER A 91 -5.21 4.90 -28.75
CA SER A 91 -5.22 3.48 -28.38
C SER A 91 -6.64 2.93 -28.21
N ALA A 92 -7.53 3.71 -27.63
CA ALA A 92 -8.95 3.34 -27.52
C ALA A 92 -9.60 3.20 -28.90
N GLU A 93 -9.39 4.17 -29.80
CA GLU A 93 -9.86 4.11 -31.21
C GLU A 93 -9.32 2.86 -31.92
N PHE A 94 -8.05 2.55 -31.76
CA PHE A 94 -7.45 1.34 -32.33
C PHE A 94 -8.14 0.06 -31.88
N PHE A 95 -8.43 -0.08 -30.57
CA PHE A 95 -9.13 -1.26 -30.06
C PHE A 95 -10.59 -1.34 -30.51
N LEU A 96 -11.28 -0.19 -30.65
CA LEU A 96 -12.63 -0.16 -31.27
C LEU A 96 -12.57 -0.55 -32.75
N GLY A 97 -11.56 -0.07 -33.49
CA GLY A 97 -11.34 -0.43 -34.87
C GLY A 97 -11.10 -1.92 -35.08
N MET A 98 -10.39 -2.59 -34.14
CA MET A 98 -10.23 -4.05 -34.16
C MET A 98 -11.56 -4.81 -34.00
N GLN A 99 -12.56 -4.19 -33.39
CA GLN A 99 -13.94 -4.73 -33.29
C GLN A 99 -14.84 -4.40 -34.49
N GLY A 100 -14.29 -3.68 -35.47
CA GLY A 100 -15.04 -3.21 -36.65
C GLY A 100 -15.87 -1.96 -36.39
N ILE A 101 -15.67 -1.29 -35.23
CA ILE A 101 -16.37 -0.05 -34.89
C ILE A 101 -15.60 1.11 -35.48
N GLN A 102 -16.26 1.89 -36.35
CA GLN A 102 -15.65 3.05 -36.98
C GLN A 102 -15.68 4.24 -36.02
N THR A 103 -14.53 4.91 -35.91
CA THR A 103 -14.37 6.14 -35.11
C THR A 103 -13.82 7.27 -35.96
N GLN A 104 -14.20 8.50 -35.64
CA GLN A 104 -13.66 9.71 -36.26
C GLN A 104 -12.96 10.55 -35.19
N SER A 105 -11.66 10.74 -35.32
CA SER A 105 -10.90 11.59 -34.43
C SER A 105 -11.26 13.06 -34.66
N ILE A 106 -11.60 13.78 -33.60
CA ILE A 106 -11.92 15.22 -33.64
C ILE A 106 -10.68 16.03 -33.18
N GLY A 107 -9.83 15.44 -32.30
CA GLY A 107 -8.65 16.06 -31.75
C GLY A 107 -8.88 16.70 -30.37
N ASN A 108 -7.98 17.61 -30.00
CA ASN A 108 -8.06 18.30 -28.71
C ASN A 108 -9.12 19.41 -28.77
N ILE A 109 -10.10 19.38 -27.86
CA ILE A 109 -11.15 20.37 -27.73
C ILE A 109 -11.05 21.03 -26.36
N GLU A 110 -11.19 22.36 -26.33
CA GLU A 110 -11.39 23.12 -25.09
C GLU A 110 -12.87 23.01 -24.67
N LEU A 111 -13.13 22.39 -23.53
CA LEU A 111 -14.47 22.35 -22.94
C LEU A 111 -14.62 23.52 -21.98
N GLU A 112 -15.75 24.25 -22.03
CA GLU A 112 -16.02 25.47 -21.25
C GLU A 112 -15.76 25.34 -19.73
N ASN A 113 -15.79 24.14 -19.17
CA ASN A 113 -15.59 23.85 -17.74
C ASN A 113 -14.49 22.83 -17.43
N TYR A 114 -13.75 22.37 -18.42
CA TYR A 114 -12.72 21.34 -18.25
C TYR A 114 -11.46 21.70 -19.04
N GLU A 115 -10.32 21.24 -18.53
CA GLU A 115 -9.06 21.26 -19.27
C GLU A 115 -9.22 20.58 -20.64
N ASN A 116 -8.40 20.99 -21.61
CA ASN A 116 -8.35 20.37 -22.94
C ASN A 116 -8.50 18.87 -22.88
N ALA A 117 -9.48 18.31 -23.57
CA ALA A 117 -9.71 16.89 -23.69
C ALA A 117 -9.45 16.41 -25.12
N TYR A 118 -8.82 15.23 -25.27
CA TYR A 118 -8.81 14.58 -26.57
C TYR A 118 -10.16 13.94 -26.83
N SER A 119 -10.72 14.16 -28.03
CA SER A 119 -12.07 13.71 -28.38
C SER A 119 -12.11 12.97 -29.70
N PHE A 120 -12.99 11.98 -29.77
CA PHE A 120 -13.34 11.25 -30.98
C PHE A 120 -14.80 10.85 -30.96
N GLU A 121 -15.40 10.70 -32.13
CA GLU A 121 -16.78 10.27 -32.30
C GLU A 121 -16.84 8.79 -32.68
N ILE A 122 -17.79 8.06 -32.08
CA ILE A 122 -18.12 6.67 -32.45
C ILE A 122 -19.23 6.76 -33.51
N ILE A 123 -18.90 6.57 -34.78
CA ILE A 123 -19.78 6.79 -35.92
C ILE A 123 -21.13 6.03 -35.83
N PRO A 124 -21.17 4.72 -35.46
CA PRO A 124 -22.43 3.98 -35.39
C PRO A 124 -23.46 4.52 -34.38
N THR A 125 -22.98 5.17 -33.31
CA THR A 125 -23.86 5.70 -32.25
C THR A 125 -23.98 7.21 -32.25
N GLY A 126 -23.11 7.94 -32.98
CA GLY A 126 -23.02 9.40 -32.93
C GLY A 126 -22.53 9.95 -31.59
N GLN A 127 -21.97 9.11 -30.74
CA GLN A 127 -21.51 9.50 -29.39
C GLN A 127 -20.10 10.06 -29.44
N THR A 128 -19.90 11.26 -28.86
CA THR A 128 -18.57 11.84 -28.69
C THR A 128 -17.96 11.42 -27.36
N VAL A 129 -16.76 10.88 -27.41
CA VAL A 129 -15.99 10.44 -26.24
C VAL A 129 -14.92 11.49 -25.94
N PHE A 130 -14.80 11.87 -24.67
CA PHE A 130 -13.79 12.82 -24.17
C PHE A 130 -12.81 12.13 -23.25
N ILE A 131 -11.53 12.19 -23.58
CA ILE A 131 -10.42 11.67 -22.77
C ILE A 131 -9.78 12.83 -22.03
N SER A 132 -10.12 12.99 -20.74
CA SER A 132 -9.54 13.99 -19.84
C SER A 132 -8.19 13.53 -19.27
N TRP A 133 -7.51 14.42 -18.54
CA TRP A 133 -6.29 14.07 -17.79
C TRP A 133 -6.51 12.91 -16.81
N LEU A 134 -7.66 12.88 -16.12
CA LEU A 134 -8.02 11.80 -15.21
C LEU A 134 -8.23 10.45 -15.93
N CYS A 135 -8.63 10.49 -17.20
CA CYS A 135 -8.83 9.29 -18.02
C CYS A 135 -7.52 8.78 -18.64
N SER A 136 -6.46 9.61 -18.69
CA SER A 136 -5.19 9.23 -19.32
C SER A 136 -4.41 8.13 -18.59
N GLY A 137 -4.74 7.85 -17.31
CA GLY A 137 -4.02 6.91 -16.45
C GLY A 137 -2.68 7.44 -15.92
N ALA A 138 -2.34 8.69 -16.24
CA ALA A 138 -1.08 9.30 -15.83
C ALA A 138 -0.96 9.45 -14.31
N LEU A 139 -2.04 9.86 -13.64
CA LEU A 139 -2.07 10.02 -12.18
C LEU A 139 -1.76 8.71 -11.45
N GLU A 140 -2.35 7.62 -11.89
CA GLU A 140 -2.20 6.29 -11.31
C GLU A 140 -0.76 5.79 -11.46
N ILE A 141 -0.17 6.00 -12.63
CA ILE A 141 1.22 5.67 -12.90
C ILE A 141 2.15 6.51 -12.02
N ILE A 142 1.88 7.82 -11.89
CA ILE A 142 2.65 8.74 -11.04
C ILE A 142 2.57 8.31 -9.57
N ILE A 143 1.39 7.98 -9.06
CA ILE A 143 1.19 7.49 -7.69
C ILE A 143 2.02 6.21 -7.46
N LEU A 144 1.92 5.25 -8.37
CA LEU A 144 2.62 3.98 -8.26
C LEU A 144 4.14 4.15 -8.28
N ILE A 145 4.67 4.96 -9.23
CA ILE A 145 6.10 5.26 -9.31
C ILE A 145 6.57 5.99 -8.04
N SER A 146 5.81 6.96 -7.56
CA SER A 146 6.15 7.71 -6.34
C SER A 146 6.25 6.80 -5.11
N ALA A 147 5.34 5.83 -4.97
CA ALA A 147 5.37 4.83 -3.92
C ALA A 147 6.60 3.90 -4.05
N ILE A 148 6.93 3.47 -5.27
CA ILE A 148 8.12 2.67 -5.56
C ILE A 148 9.40 3.42 -5.18
N LEU A 149 9.54 4.68 -5.60
CA LEU A 149 10.71 5.50 -5.33
C LEU A 149 10.87 5.84 -3.86
N ALA A 150 9.76 6.09 -3.15
CA ALA A 150 9.75 6.38 -1.72
C ALA A 150 10.05 5.16 -0.82
N SER A 151 9.99 3.94 -1.35
CA SER A 151 10.21 2.71 -0.57
C SER A 151 11.63 2.59 -0.04
N PHE A 152 11.79 2.31 1.26
CA PHE A 152 13.07 2.17 1.92
C PHE A 152 13.63 0.74 1.87
N GLY A 153 14.97 0.64 1.94
CA GLY A 153 15.66 -0.65 2.03
C GLY A 153 15.70 -1.44 0.71
N ILE A 154 15.36 -0.80 -0.42
CA ILE A 154 15.37 -1.40 -1.76
C ILE A 154 16.42 -0.71 -2.62
N SER A 155 17.21 -1.50 -3.34
CA SER A 155 18.26 -0.97 -4.23
C SER A 155 17.68 -0.15 -5.38
N TRP A 156 18.39 0.89 -5.81
CA TRP A 156 17.99 1.78 -6.90
C TRP A 156 17.65 1.03 -8.21
N ARG A 157 18.43 0.00 -8.54
CA ARG A 157 18.20 -0.82 -9.74
C ARG A 157 16.81 -1.48 -9.73
N LYS A 158 16.42 -2.03 -8.57
CA LYS A 158 15.08 -2.64 -8.41
C LYS A 158 13.96 -1.59 -8.44
N LYS A 159 14.20 -0.37 -7.95
CA LYS A 159 13.25 0.75 -8.04
C LYS A 159 13.04 1.20 -9.48
N ILE A 160 14.12 1.40 -10.25
CA ILE A 160 14.05 1.78 -11.66
C ILE A 160 13.30 0.71 -12.46
N LEU A 161 13.67 -0.55 -12.30
CA LEU A 161 12.96 -1.65 -12.97
C LEU A 161 11.48 -1.69 -12.58
N GLY A 162 11.18 -1.51 -11.29
CA GLY A 162 9.80 -1.42 -10.81
C GLY A 162 9.02 -0.26 -11.42
N ALA A 163 9.65 0.92 -11.56
CA ALA A 163 9.03 2.08 -12.20
C ALA A 163 8.75 1.82 -13.70
N ILE A 164 9.67 1.19 -14.43
CA ILE A 164 9.45 0.82 -15.84
C ILE A 164 8.28 -0.15 -15.98
N VAL A 165 8.26 -1.20 -15.14
CA VAL A 165 7.15 -2.17 -15.13
C VAL A 165 5.83 -1.49 -14.77
N ALA A 166 5.84 -0.56 -13.80
CA ALA A 166 4.67 0.20 -13.39
C ALA A 166 4.10 1.06 -14.53
N ILE A 167 4.97 1.71 -15.33
CA ILE A 167 4.56 2.49 -16.51
C ILE A 167 3.86 1.59 -17.52
N ILE A 168 4.49 0.49 -17.90
CA ILE A 168 3.95 -0.43 -18.92
C ILE A 168 2.63 -1.05 -18.43
N ALA A 169 2.62 -1.60 -17.22
CA ALA A 169 1.44 -2.25 -16.67
C ALA A 169 0.31 -1.24 -16.44
N GLY A 170 0.62 -0.02 -15.96
CA GLY A 170 -0.34 1.05 -15.76
C GLY A 170 -0.99 1.50 -17.07
N TYR A 171 -0.18 1.69 -18.10
CA TYR A 171 -0.69 2.08 -19.42
C TYR A 171 -1.59 1.01 -20.03
N VAL A 172 -1.15 -0.26 -20.05
CA VAL A 172 -1.94 -1.38 -20.56
C VAL A 172 -3.26 -1.53 -19.79
N PHE A 173 -3.20 -1.46 -18.47
CA PHE A 173 -4.40 -1.53 -17.63
C PHE A 173 -5.37 -0.38 -17.93
N ASN A 174 -4.85 0.84 -18.08
CA ASN A 174 -5.69 2.01 -18.37
C ASN A 174 -6.38 1.91 -19.72
N VAL A 175 -5.65 1.52 -20.77
CA VAL A 175 -6.22 1.33 -22.12
C VAL A 175 -7.32 0.25 -22.09
N PHE A 176 -7.07 -0.87 -21.39
CA PHE A 176 -8.05 -1.94 -21.21
C PHE A 176 -9.30 -1.47 -20.46
N ARG A 177 -9.11 -0.65 -19.41
CA ARG A 177 -10.20 -0.01 -18.67
C ARG A 177 -11.09 0.83 -19.58
N ILE A 178 -10.48 1.72 -20.39
CA ILE A 178 -11.21 2.58 -21.31
C ILE A 178 -11.95 1.75 -22.36
N TRP A 179 -11.30 0.75 -22.93
CA TRP A 179 -11.91 -0.14 -23.88
C TRP A 179 -13.17 -0.84 -23.33
N ILE A 180 -13.08 -1.40 -22.10
CA ILE A 180 -14.27 -1.98 -21.43
C ILE A 180 -15.36 -0.93 -21.23
N THR A 181 -14.98 0.27 -20.75
CA THR A 181 -15.91 1.37 -20.51
C THR A 181 -16.69 1.71 -21.77
N LEU A 182 -16.02 1.87 -22.91
CA LEU A 182 -16.64 2.20 -24.18
C LEU A 182 -17.58 1.09 -24.67
N ASN A 183 -17.21 -0.17 -24.50
CA ASN A 183 -18.10 -1.30 -24.81
C ASN A 183 -19.38 -1.30 -23.95
N ILE A 184 -19.28 -0.94 -22.67
CA ILE A 184 -20.45 -0.85 -21.79
C ILE A 184 -21.37 0.31 -22.22
N ILE A 185 -20.79 1.48 -22.55
CA ILE A 185 -21.56 2.64 -23.02
C ILE A 185 -22.39 2.32 -24.27
N MET A 186 -21.82 1.55 -25.20
CA MET A 186 -22.52 1.18 -26.44
C MET A 186 -23.69 0.23 -26.22
N VAL A 187 -23.74 -0.50 -25.10
CA VAL A 187 -24.75 -1.56 -24.84
C VAL A 187 -25.82 -1.14 -23.85
N GLN A 188 -25.57 -0.17 -22.95
CA GLN A 188 -26.47 0.14 -21.82
C GLN A 188 -26.97 1.59 -21.77
N ASN A 189 -28.13 1.78 -21.10
CA ASN A 189 -28.72 3.09 -20.79
C ASN A 189 -27.79 3.91 -19.85
N THR A 190 -27.71 5.21 -20.12
CA THR A 190 -26.79 6.18 -19.55
C THR A 190 -26.80 6.31 -18.01
N GLU A 191 -27.95 6.17 -17.34
CA GLU A 191 -28.05 6.43 -15.89
C GLU A 191 -27.36 5.40 -14.99
N VAL A 192 -27.47 4.11 -15.33
CA VAL A 192 -26.78 3.03 -14.59
C VAL A 192 -25.29 3.07 -14.84
N PHE A 193 -24.90 3.57 -16.02
CA PHE A 193 -23.51 3.70 -16.43
C PHE A 193 -22.75 4.73 -15.60
N GLU A 194 -23.29 5.91 -15.32
CA GLU A 194 -22.59 6.97 -14.57
C GLU A 194 -22.22 6.51 -13.16
N ILE A 195 -23.15 5.86 -12.44
CA ILE A 195 -22.90 5.36 -11.08
C ILE A 195 -21.87 4.20 -11.10
N ALA A 196 -22.01 3.27 -12.02
CA ALA A 196 -21.10 2.13 -12.15
C ALA A 196 -19.70 2.58 -12.59
N HIS A 197 -19.63 3.55 -13.53
CA HIS A 197 -18.37 4.09 -14.03
C HIS A 197 -17.58 4.78 -12.91
N ASP A 198 -18.18 5.72 -12.17
CA ASP A 198 -17.46 6.54 -11.20
C ASP A 198 -17.02 5.74 -9.98
N LEU A 199 -17.87 4.87 -9.45
CA LEU A 199 -17.59 4.13 -8.23
C LEU A 199 -16.75 2.87 -8.50
N LEU A 200 -17.20 2.03 -9.45
CA LEU A 200 -16.59 0.72 -9.70
C LEU A 200 -15.17 0.89 -10.26
N PHE A 201 -14.98 1.81 -11.21
CA PHE A 201 -13.67 2.02 -11.81
C PHE A 201 -12.65 2.64 -10.86
N ARG A 202 -13.08 3.55 -9.97
CA ARG A 202 -12.18 4.11 -8.92
C ARG A 202 -11.74 3.03 -7.95
N ILE A 203 -12.64 2.13 -7.53
CA ILE A 203 -12.31 1.03 -6.63
C ILE A 203 -11.35 0.04 -7.31
N VAL A 204 -11.66 -0.40 -8.54
CA VAL A 204 -10.81 -1.34 -9.30
C VAL A 204 -9.42 -0.77 -9.51
N LEU A 205 -9.31 0.52 -9.82
CA LEU A 205 -8.05 1.21 -9.99
C LEU A 205 -7.24 1.27 -8.68
N PHE A 206 -7.90 1.60 -7.57
CA PHE A 206 -7.26 1.62 -6.26
C PHE A 206 -6.70 0.24 -5.87
N VAL A 207 -7.52 -0.81 -6.07
CA VAL A 207 -7.09 -2.21 -5.84
C VAL A 207 -5.92 -2.57 -6.76
N TYR A 208 -5.96 -2.17 -8.04
CA TYR A 208 -4.87 -2.39 -8.99
C TYR A 208 -3.55 -1.80 -8.50
N ILE A 209 -3.55 -0.53 -8.07
CA ILE A 209 -2.34 0.15 -7.56
C ILE A 209 -1.77 -0.61 -6.35
N ILE A 210 -2.62 -1.01 -5.41
CA ILE A 210 -2.20 -1.75 -4.21
C ILE A 210 -1.59 -3.09 -4.62
N VAL A 211 -2.25 -3.86 -5.48
CA VAL A 211 -1.80 -5.19 -5.90
C VAL A 211 -0.45 -5.09 -6.60
N VAL A 212 -0.30 -4.19 -7.57
CA VAL A 212 0.97 -4.02 -8.31
C VAL A 212 2.10 -3.58 -7.38
N TYR A 213 1.83 -2.63 -6.47
CA TYR A 213 2.82 -2.20 -5.49
C TYR A 213 3.25 -3.33 -4.56
N VAL A 214 2.30 -4.09 -4.00
CA VAL A 214 2.60 -5.21 -3.08
C VAL A 214 3.40 -6.30 -3.79
N LEU A 215 2.99 -6.71 -5.00
CA LEU A 215 3.72 -7.71 -5.78
C LEU A 215 5.15 -7.27 -6.09
N TRP A 216 5.33 -6.02 -6.54
CA TRP A 216 6.66 -5.45 -6.74
C TRP A 216 7.48 -5.43 -5.44
N PHE A 217 6.90 -4.98 -4.33
CA PHE A 217 7.58 -4.87 -3.05
C PHE A 217 8.04 -6.23 -2.52
N MET A 218 7.18 -7.26 -2.65
CA MET A 218 7.52 -8.64 -2.27
C MET A 218 8.67 -9.18 -3.13
N TRP A 219 8.66 -8.90 -4.44
CA TRP A 219 9.75 -9.27 -5.33
C TRP A 219 11.04 -8.50 -5.01
N ALA A 220 10.93 -7.22 -4.77
CA ALA A 220 12.09 -6.34 -4.55
C ALA A 220 12.83 -6.64 -3.22
N LYS A 221 12.15 -7.20 -2.24
CA LYS A 221 12.75 -7.62 -0.95
C LYS A 221 13.44 -8.99 -0.97
N LYS A 222 13.21 -9.80 -1.99
CA LYS A 222 13.98 -11.02 -2.22
C LYS A 222 15.37 -10.68 -2.77
#